data_f814f00e5e09ee2f9a10f49e89e75c5f
#
_entry.id   f814f00e5e09ee2f9a10f49e89e75c5f
#
_cell.length_a   1.000
_cell.length_b   1.000
_cell.length_c   1.000
_cell.angle_alpha   90.00
_cell.angle_beta   90.00
_cell.angle_gamma   90.00
#
_symmetry.space_group_name_H-M   'P 1'
#
loop_
_entity.id
_entity.type
_entity.pdbx_description
1 polymer ?
#
loop_
_entity_poly.entity_id
_entity_poly.type
_entity_poly.pdbx_seq_one_letter_code
_entity_poly.pdbx_strand_id
1 'polypeptide(L)'
;MASDPALVDVQTIERAGVVVTCRDFAANLAFFTESLGFRVETIHPADGPTHASIIGHDCRLYLEVGIDEPVHIRMRVNPTSTLAGQQLKAPNGSVVECVATQPGMSVEPLISSLVVNHEDADASAQVGRAGMLYRDLVPGRQGGAIIASLIRIAEGGPVPDYVHFHEVLFQLIFCRSGWVRVVYEDQGEPFILHAGDCVIQPPTIRHRVLESG
;
A
#
# COMPACT_ATOMS: atom_id res chain seq x y z
N MET A 1 -17.83 -28.70 15.45
CA MET A 1 -18.32 -28.19 14.16
C MET A 1 -18.19 -26.68 14.20
N ALA A 2 -17.21 -26.12 13.51
CA ALA A 2 -17.10 -24.68 13.36
C ALA A 2 -18.27 -24.25 12.46
N SER A 3 -19.11 -23.32 12.92
CA SER A 3 -20.15 -22.71 12.12
C SER A 3 -19.50 -21.98 10.97
N ASP A 4 -19.90 -22.34 9.74
CA ASP A 4 -19.57 -21.61 8.53
C ASP A 4 -19.91 -20.13 8.76
N PRO A 5 -18.96 -19.18 8.54
CA PRO A 5 -19.29 -17.77 8.71
C PRO A 5 -20.40 -17.44 7.72
N ALA A 6 -21.56 -17.04 8.23
CA ALA A 6 -22.67 -16.61 7.40
C ALA A 6 -22.13 -15.58 6.40
N LEU A 7 -22.37 -15.79 5.10
CA LEU A 7 -22.04 -14.85 4.05
C LEU A 7 -22.69 -13.50 4.39
N VAL A 8 -21.87 -12.53 4.79
CA VAL A 8 -22.34 -11.17 5.09
C VAL A 8 -22.81 -10.58 3.77
N ASP A 9 -24.07 -10.11 3.72
CA ASP A 9 -24.56 -9.37 2.58
C ASP A 9 -23.89 -7.97 2.59
N VAL A 10 -22.75 -7.89 1.94
CA VAL A 10 -21.93 -6.66 1.88
C VAL A 10 -22.64 -5.49 1.18
N GLN A 11 -23.70 -5.74 0.43
CA GLN A 11 -24.49 -4.69 -0.23
C GLN A 11 -25.36 -3.90 0.75
N THR A 12 -25.57 -4.41 1.96
CA THR A 12 -26.31 -3.73 3.03
C THR A 12 -25.43 -2.85 3.92
N ILE A 13 -24.11 -2.91 3.75
CA ILE A 13 -23.19 -2.07 4.51
C ILE A 13 -23.22 -0.65 3.94
N GLU A 14 -23.80 0.29 4.68
CA GLU A 14 -23.85 1.68 4.27
C GLU A 14 -22.57 2.46 4.57
N ARG A 15 -21.93 2.19 5.71
CA ARG A 15 -20.76 2.94 6.19
C ARG A 15 -19.90 2.09 7.11
N ALA A 16 -18.60 2.38 7.09
CA ALA A 16 -17.64 1.81 8.04
C ALA A 16 -16.81 2.93 8.68
N GLY A 17 -16.30 2.69 9.86
CA GLY A 17 -15.39 3.59 10.56
C GLY A 17 -14.75 2.90 11.75
N VAL A 18 -13.78 3.58 12.37
CA VAL A 18 -13.05 3.07 13.54
C VAL A 18 -13.65 3.68 14.79
N VAL A 19 -13.96 2.85 15.77
CA VAL A 19 -14.41 3.29 17.10
C VAL A 19 -13.19 3.65 17.94
N VAL A 20 -13.22 4.83 18.55
CA VAL A 20 -12.17 5.36 19.43
C VAL A 20 -12.81 5.67 20.78
N THR A 21 -12.62 4.77 21.75
CA THR A 21 -13.13 4.98 23.09
C THR A 21 -12.19 5.84 23.93
N CYS A 22 -12.74 6.71 24.73
CA CYS A 22 -11.95 7.64 25.55
C CYS A 22 -12.69 8.07 26.83
N ARG A 23 -11.95 8.27 27.91
CA ARG A 23 -12.48 8.81 29.17
C ARG A 23 -12.76 10.29 29.08
N ASP A 24 -11.82 11.03 28.50
CA ASP A 24 -11.97 12.47 28.25
C ASP A 24 -12.42 12.70 26.81
N PHE A 25 -13.72 12.69 26.62
CA PHE A 25 -14.35 12.87 25.32
C PHE A 25 -14.02 14.24 24.70
N ALA A 26 -14.08 15.31 25.51
CA ALA A 26 -13.90 16.66 25.01
C ALA A 26 -12.44 16.90 24.52
N ALA A 27 -11.46 16.43 25.30
CA ALA A 27 -10.05 16.54 24.93
C ALA A 27 -9.71 15.72 23.67
N ASN A 28 -10.30 14.52 23.54
CA ASN A 28 -10.08 13.72 22.33
C ASN A 28 -10.78 14.32 21.11
N LEU A 29 -12.00 14.82 21.26
CA LEU A 29 -12.70 15.50 20.17
C LEU A 29 -11.89 16.72 19.68
N ALA A 30 -11.42 17.57 20.59
CA ALA A 30 -10.57 18.71 20.27
C ALA A 30 -9.27 18.29 19.56
N PHE A 31 -8.61 17.21 20.03
CA PHE A 31 -7.41 16.71 19.39
C PHE A 31 -7.65 16.35 17.91
N PHE A 32 -8.68 15.58 17.62
CA PHE A 32 -8.97 15.18 16.25
C PHE A 32 -9.46 16.33 15.38
N THR A 33 -10.26 17.25 15.93
CA THR A 33 -10.81 18.35 15.14
C THR A 33 -9.87 19.54 14.99
N GLU A 34 -9.22 19.97 16.05
CA GLU A 34 -8.37 21.17 16.04
C GLU A 34 -6.95 20.89 15.59
N SER A 35 -6.37 19.74 16.03
CA SER A 35 -4.97 19.40 15.68
C SER A 35 -4.86 18.66 14.37
N LEU A 36 -5.87 17.83 14.02
CA LEU A 36 -5.82 16.96 12.83
C LEU A 36 -6.82 17.35 11.74
N GLY A 37 -7.68 18.34 11.97
CA GLY A 37 -8.59 18.86 10.96
C GLY A 37 -9.75 17.93 10.60
N PHE A 38 -10.11 16.97 11.46
CA PHE A 38 -11.35 16.23 11.31
C PHE A 38 -12.53 17.15 11.54
N ARG A 39 -13.64 16.87 10.91
CA ARG A 39 -14.87 17.64 10.99
C ARG A 39 -15.94 16.81 11.68
N VAL A 40 -16.65 17.40 12.65
CA VAL A 40 -17.80 16.75 13.28
C VAL A 40 -18.92 16.60 12.26
N GLU A 41 -19.40 15.38 12.07
CA GLU A 41 -20.57 15.07 11.25
C GLU A 41 -21.83 15.00 12.13
N THR A 42 -21.73 14.30 13.25
CA THR A 42 -22.82 14.20 14.25
C THR A 42 -22.24 14.16 15.65
N ILE A 43 -23.02 14.64 16.61
CA ILE A 43 -22.71 14.57 18.03
C ILE A 43 -23.97 14.18 18.79
N HIS A 44 -23.85 13.32 19.82
CA HIS A 44 -24.99 12.81 20.57
C HIS A 44 -24.60 12.44 22.01
N PRO A 45 -25.52 12.66 23.01
CA PRO A 45 -26.65 13.58 22.95
C PRO A 45 -26.21 15.05 22.82
N ALA A 46 -27.12 15.93 22.39
CA ALA A 46 -26.77 17.35 22.21
C ALA A 46 -26.33 18.02 23.52
N ASP A 47 -27.01 17.67 24.60
CA ASP A 47 -26.70 18.15 25.96
C ASP A 47 -25.84 17.12 26.68
N GLY A 48 -24.53 17.38 26.85
CA GLY A 48 -23.57 16.47 27.46
C GLY A 48 -23.15 15.34 26.51
N PRO A 49 -22.45 15.65 25.41
CA PRO A 49 -22.10 14.69 24.39
C PRO A 49 -21.22 13.55 24.89
N THR A 50 -21.59 12.32 24.51
CA THR A 50 -20.85 11.11 24.78
C THR A 50 -20.42 10.34 23.53
N HIS A 51 -20.95 10.74 22.37
CA HIS A 51 -20.67 10.13 21.08
C HIS A 51 -20.49 11.21 20.01
N ALA A 52 -19.52 11.03 19.12
CA ALA A 52 -19.38 11.85 17.93
C ALA A 52 -18.95 10.99 16.74
N SER A 53 -19.55 11.25 15.58
CA SER A 53 -19.01 10.81 14.30
C SER A 53 -18.22 11.96 13.70
N ILE A 54 -16.94 11.74 13.43
CA ILE A 54 -16.07 12.71 12.80
C ILE A 54 -15.50 12.16 11.51
N ILE A 55 -15.32 13.04 10.52
CA ILE A 55 -14.83 12.65 9.20
C ILE A 55 -13.70 13.58 8.75
N GLY A 56 -12.67 13.01 8.17
CA GLY A 56 -11.53 13.73 7.60
C GLY A 56 -10.56 12.77 6.96
N HIS A 57 -9.81 13.25 5.97
CA HIS A 57 -8.73 12.47 5.33
C HIS A 57 -9.18 11.09 4.83
N ASP A 58 -10.37 11.02 4.21
CA ASP A 58 -11.03 9.79 3.74
C ASP A 58 -11.26 8.73 4.83
N CYS A 59 -11.27 9.16 6.09
CA CYS A 59 -11.46 8.30 7.25
C CYS A 59 -12.65 8.80 8.09
N ARG A 60 -13.37 7.86 8.69
CA ARG A 60 -14.42 8.10 9.67
C ARG A 60 -14.01 7.50 11.00
N LEU A 61 -14.15 8.31 12.07
CA LEU A 61 -13.96 7.86 13.43
C LEU A 61 -15.26 8.06 14.21
N TYR A 62 -15.57 7.11 15.08
CA TYR A 62 -16.66 7.19 16.05
C TYR A 62 -16.01 7.35 17.43
N LEU A 63 -16.06 8.55 17.99
CA LEU A 63 -15.59 8.81 19.34
C LEU A 63 -16.70 8.47 20.33
N GLU A 64 -16.37 7.71 21.36
CA GLU A 64 -17.31 7.26 22.39
C GLU A 64 -16.70 7.37 23.77
N VAL A 65 -17.52 7.83 24.74
CA VAL A 65 -17.10 7.80 26.15
C VAL A 65 -16.97 6.36 26.62
N GLY A 66 -15.82 6.01 27.16
CA GLY A 66 -15.54 4.68 27.65
C GLY A 66 -14.16 4.57 28.29
N ILE A 67 -13.66 3.36 28.43
CA ILE A 67 -12.30 3.10 28.85
C ILE A 67 -11.37 3.53 27.70
N ASP A 68 -10.22 4.13 28.01
CA ASP A 68 -9.24 4.48 26.98
C ASP A 68 -8.72 3.21 26.30
N GLU A 69 -9.07 3.05 25.04
CA GLU A 69 -8.58 1.99 24.16
C GLU A 69 -7.81 2.63 23.00
N PRO A 70 -6.46 2.70 23.13
CA PRO A 70 -5.64 3.34 22.10
C PRO A 70 -5.72 2.64 20.75
N VAL A 71 -5.90 3.41 19.68
CA VAL A 71 -5.82 2.94 18.30
C VAL A 71 -4.56 3.51 17.62
N HIS A 72 -4.07 2.84 16.58
CA HIS A 72 -2.99 3.34 15.75
C HIS A 72 -3.56 3.77 14.40
N ILE A 73 -3.43 5.06 14.10
CA ILE A 73 -3.89 5.67 12.85
C ILE A 73 -2.66 6.11 12.06
N ARG A 74 -2.56 5.70 10.80
CA ARG A 74 -1.54 6.18 9.89
C ARG A 74 -2.13 7.21 8.95
N MET A 75 -1.61 8.43 9.00
CA MET A 75 -1.97 9.52 8.09
C MET A 75 -0.87 9.70 7.04
N ARG A 76 -1.26 9.79 5.77
CA ARG A 76 -0.33 10.16 4.71
C ARG A 76 -0.31 11.68 4.57
N VAL A 77 0.88 12.25 4.65
CA VAL A 77 1.08 13.71 4.57
C VAL A 77 2.00 14.06 3.40
N ASN A 78 1.89 15.28 2.90
CA ASN A 78 2.80 15.78 1.87
C ASN A 78 4.25 15.67 2.39
N PRO A 79 5.23 15.23 1.57
CA PRO A 79 6.64 15.13 1.97
C PRO A 79 7.24 16.42 2.52
N THR A 80 6.74 17.57 2.08
CA THR A 80 7.18 18.90 2.56
C THR A 80 6.45 19.34 3.83
N SER A 81 5.52 18.56 4.36
CA SER A 81 4.82 18.86 5.60
C SER A 81 5.73 18.74 6.79
N THR A 82 5.61 19.67 7.73
CA THR A 82 6.29 19.60 9.02
C THR A 82 5.88 18.41 9.87
N LEU A 83 4.74 17.80 9.53
CA LEU A 83 4.25 16.59 10.19
C LEU A 83 4.91 15.30 9.66
N ALA A 84 5.60 15.35 8.52
CA ALA A 84 6.22 14.15 7.94
C ALA A 84 7.24 13.52 8.89
N GLY A 85 7.05 12.24 9.20
CA GLY A 85 7.87 11.49 10.15
C GLY A 85 7.53 11.72 11.62
N GLN A 86 6.52 12.53 11.93
CA GLN A 86 6.09 12.74 13.32
C GLN A 86 5.07 11.70 13.77
N GLN A 87 5.05 11.47 15.08
CA GLN A 87 3.99 10.74 15.78
C GLN A 87 3.31 11.69 16.76
N LEU A 88 2.01 11.82 16.63
CA LEU A 88 1.16 12.59 17.53
C LEU A 88 0.41 11.63 18.45
N LYS A 89 0.23 12.03 19.71
CA LYS A 89 -0.44 11.19 20.70
C LYS A 89 -1.73 11.88 21.17
N ALA A 90 -2.85 11.19 20.99
CA ALA A 90 -4.14 11.63 21.49
C ALA A 90 -4.25 11.47 23.02
N PRO A 91 -5.17 12.18 23.69
CA PRO A 91 -5.37 12.08 25.13
C PRO A 91 -5.70 10.68 25.63
N ASN A 92 -6.42 9.85 24.86
CA ASN A 92 -6.69 8.44 25.18
C ASN A 92 -5.50 7.50 24.93
N GLY A 93 -4.35 8.05 24.53
CA GLY A 93 -3.15 7.26 24.21
C GLY A 93 -3.04 6.78 22.76
N SER A 94 -4.06 7.01 21.92
CA SER A 94 -3.98 6.67 20.50
C SER A 94 -2.80 7.38 19.83
N VAL A 95 -2.16 6.68 18.89
CA VAL A 95 -1.00 7.18 18.14
C VAL A 95 -1.42 7.49 16.72
N VAL A 96 -1.13 8.71 16.28
CA VAL A 96 -1.29 9.11 14.88
C VAL A 96 0.10 9.28 14.27
N GLU A 97 0.47 8.33 13.41
CA GLU A 97 1.74 8.31 12.69
C GLU A 97 1.58 9.06 11.35
N CYS A 98 2.36 10.11 11.15
CA CYS A 98 2.34 10.92 9.93
C CYS A 98 3.45 10.47 8.97
N VAL A 99 3.08 9.75 7.91
CA VAL A 99 4.02 9.21 6.92
C VAL A 99 3.95 10.03 5.64
N ALA A 100 5.11 10.47 5.13
CA ALA A 100 5.16 11.15 3.85
C ALA A 100 4.56 10.27 2.73
N THR A 101 3.77 10.87 1.83
CA THR A 101 3.16 10.16 0.69
C THR A 101 4.18 9.55 -0.25
N GLN A 102 5.34 10.18 -0.34
CA GLN A 102 6.51 9.65 -1.03
C GLN A 102 7.69 9.81 -0.05
N PRO A 103 7.98 8.80 0.78
CA PRO A 103 9.22 8.82 1.54
C PRO A 103 10.37 8.99 0.54
N GLY A 104 11.35 9.81 0.87
CA GLY A 104 12.57 9.94 0.05
C GLY A 104 13.09 8.53 -0.24
N MET A 105 13.31 8.23 -1.54
CA MET A 105 13.75 6.90 -1.94
C MET A 105 15.13 6.63 -1.36
N SER A 106 15.22 5.63 -0.49
CA SER A 106 16.48 5.12 -0.01
C SER A 106 17.01 4.12 -1.04
N VAL A 107 18.17 4.40 -1.59
CA VAL A 107 18.87 3.47 -2.48
C VAL A 107 20.00 2.84 -1.68
N GLU A 108 20.02 1.52 -1.65
CA GLU A 108 21.10 0.78 -1.01
C GLU A 108 22.44 1.12 -1.66
N PRO A 109 23.54 1.24 -0.89
CA PRO A 109 24.87 1.47 -1.44
C PRO A 109 25.27 0.37 -2.42
N LEU A 110 25.73 0.76 -3.60
CA LEU A 110 26.22 -0.19 -4.60
C LEU A 110 27.50 -0.88 -4.12
N ILE A 111 27.43 -2.18 -3.92
CA ILE A 111 28.62 -3.02 -3.68
C ILE A 111 29.04 -3.63 -5.02
N SER A 112 29.92 -2.95 -5.73
CA SER A 112 30.38 -3.33 -7.06
C SER A 112 31.04 -4.71 -7.06
N SER A 113 30.58 -5.61 -7.90
CA SER A 113 31.15 -6.94 -8.11
C SER A 113 30.94 -7.38 -9.55
N LEU A 114 31.87 -8.18 -10.07
CA LEU A 114 31.64 -8.90 -11.31
C LEU A 114 30.74 -10.12 -11.03
N VAL A 115 29.57 -10.14 -11.61
CA VAL A 115 28.62 -11.27 -11.52
C VAL A 115 28.42 -11.85 -12.90
N VAL A 116 28.71 -13.15 -13.06
CA VAL A 116 28.38 -13.92 -14.25
C VAL A 116 27.39 -14.99 -13.82
N ASN A 117 26.19 -14.95 -14.39
CA ASN A 117 25.14 -15.91 -14.09
C ASN A 117 24.69 -16.59 -15.39
N HIS A 118 24.97 -17.88 -15.49
CA HIS A 118 24.57 -18.68 -16.66
C HIS A 118 23.14 -19.20 -16.49
N GLU A 119 22.46 -19.39 -17.61
CA GLU A 119 21.14 -20.02 -17.63
C GLU A 119 21.30 -21.54 -17.47
N ASP A 120 21.33 -22.03 -16.23
CA ASP A 120 21.26 -23.43 -15.93
C ASP A 120 19.82 -23.92 -15.91
N ALA A 121 19.57 -25.09 -16.51
CA ALA A 121 18.23 -25.69 -16.57
C ALA A 121 17.64 -25.99 -15.18
N ASP A 122 18.48 -26.10 -14.15
CA ASP A 122 18.14 -26.41 -12.77
C ASP A 122 18.11 -25.17 -11.85
N ALA A 123 18.33 -23.96 -12.36
CA ALA A 123 18.23 -22.77 -11.55
C ALA A 123 16.80 -22.62 -11.01
N SER A 124 16.65 -22.84 -9.73
CA SER A 124 15.38 -22.87 -9.01
C SER A 124 14.66 -21.52 -9.13
N ALA A 125 13.72 -21.42 -10.07
CA ALA A 125 12.79 -20.32 -10.10
C ALA A 125 11.90 -20.39 -8.86
N GLN A 126 11.78 -19.28 -8.13
CA GLN A 126 10.92 -19.20 -6.96
C GLN A 126 9.54 -18.71 -7.38
N VAL A 127 8.50 -19.31 -6.82
CA VAL A 127 7.13 -18.82 -7.00
C VAL A 127 6.99 -17.52 -6.21
N GLY A 128 6.65 -16.45 -6.91
CA GLY A 128 6.41 -15.15 -6.33
C GLY A 128 4.97 -14.69 -6.49
N ARG A 129 4.77 -13.38 -6.59
CA ARG A 129 3.47 -12.73 -6.70
C ARG A 129 2.67 -13.29 -7.88
N ALA A 130 1.38 -13.47 -7.67
CA ALA A 130 0.41 -13.96 -8.68
C ALA A 130 0.79 -15.30 -9.33
N GLY A 131 1.55 -16.16 -8.65
CA GLY A 131 1.99 -17.44 -9.18
C GLY A 131 3.11 -17.35 -10.24
N MET A 132 3.63 -16.17 -10.51
CA MET A 132 4.74 -15.98 -11.44
C MET A 132 6.03 -16.61 -10.90
N LEU A 133 6.85 -17.12 -11.79
CA LEU A 133 8.14 -17.71 -11.46
C LEU A 133 9.24 -16.65 -11.63
N TYR A 134 10.04 -16.46 -10.59
CA TYR A 134 11.12 -15.48 -10.54
C TYR A 134 12.47 -16.18 -10.46
N ARG A 135 13.37 -15.84 -11.38
CA ARG A 135 14.79 -16.23 -11.30
C ARG A 135 15.64 -14.96 -11.18
N ASP A 136 16.39 -14.82 -10.10
CA ASP A 136 17.29 -13.69 -9.91
C ASP A 136 18.50 -13.83 -10.88
N LEU A 137 18.75 -12.80 -11.68
CA LEU A 137 19.83 -12.76 -12.65
C LEU A 137 21.12 -12.18 -12.06
N VAL A 138 21.02 -11.43 -10.96
CA VAL A 138 22.17 -10.84 -10.25
C VAL A 138 22.13 -11.29 -8.79
N PRO A 139 22.60 -12.53 -8.49
CA PRO A 139 22.70 -13.01 -7.12
C PRO A 139 23.45 -12.03 -6.22
N GLY A 140 22.91 -11.79 -5.00
CA GLY A 140 23.48 -10.81 -4.09
C GLY A 140 23.15 -9.35 -4.43
N ARG A 141 22.51 -9.09 -5.59
CA ARG A 141 21.96 -7.78 -6.00
C ARG A 141 22.91 -6.60 -5.81
N GLN A 142 24.19 -6.85 -5.81
CA GLN A 142 25.26 -5.87 -5.50
C GLN A 142 24.98 -5.04 -4.24
N GLY A 143 24.65 -5.74 -3.14
CA GLY A 143 24.29 -5.10 -1.87
C GLY A 143 22.83 -4.63 -1.78
N GLY A 144 21.97 -5.03 -2.72
CA GLY A 144 20.57 -4.60 -2.80
C GLY A 144 20.30 -3.48 -3.82
N ALA A 145 21.36 -2.85 -4.33
CA ALA A 145 21.25 -1.71 -5.22
C ALA A 145 20.72 -2.06 -6.62
N ILE A 146 20.90 -3.30 -7.09
CA ILE A 146 20.49 -3.75 -8.42
C ILE A 146 19.64 -5.02 -8.30
N ILE A 147 18.42 -4.96 -8.82
CA ILE A 147 17.54 -6.12 -8.95
C ILE A 147 17.34 -6.39 -10.44
N ALA A 148 17.71 -7.57 -10.90
CA ALA A 148 17.40 -8.04 -12.24
C ALA A 148 16.81 -9.44 -12.13
N SER A 149 15.62 -9.63 -12.67
CA SER A 149 14.88 -10.89 -12.57
C SER A 149 14.33 -11.32 -13.92
N LEU A 150 14.46 -12.61 -14.23
CA LEU A 150 13.66 -13.21 -15.27
C LEU A 150 12.34 -13.65 -14.64
N ILE A 151 11.24 -13.10 -15.15
CA ILE A 151 9.89 -13.42 -14.69
C ILE A 151 9.21 -14.25 -15.77
N ARG A 152 8.69 -15.42 -15.39
CA ARG A 152 7.91 -16.27 -16.26
C ARG A 152 6.49 -16.40 -15.73
N ILE A 153 5.52 -16.13 -16.61
CA ILE A 153 4.12 -16.43 -16.38
C ILE A 153 3.85 -17.74 -17.08
N ALA A 154 3.63 -18.81 -16.30
CA ALA A 154 3.62 -20.17 -16.82
C ALA A 154 2.36 -20.49 -17.63
N GLU A 155 1.24 -19.89 -17.26
CA GLU A 155 -0.08 -20.10 -17.88
C GLU A 155 -0.53 -18.80 -18.55
N GLY A 156 -1.02 -18.90 -19.79
CA GLY A 156 -1.61 -17.76 -20.48
C GLY A 156 -3.01 -17.43 -19.94
N GLY A 157 -3.50 -16.23 -20.26
CA GLY A 157 -4.80 -15.73 -19.84
C GLY A 157 -4.73 -14.72 -18.71
N PRO A 158 -5.82 -14.52 -17.96
CA PRO A 158 -5.88 -13.54 -16.86
C PRO A 158 -4.86 -13.83 -15.77
N VAL A 159 -4.14 -12.79 -15.35
CA VAL A 159 -3.14 -12.87 -14.27
C VAL A 159 -3.74 -12.27 -13.00
N PRO A 160 -3.82 -13.02 -11.87
CA PRO A 160 -4.39 -12.53 -10.61
C PRO A 160 -3.42 -11.61 -9.87
N ASP A 161 -2.91 -10.58 -10.57
CA ASP A 161 -1.97 -9.61 -10.01
C ASP A 161 -2.70 -8.47 -9.29
N TYR A 162 -2.05 -7.92 -8.27
CA TYR A 162 -2.54 -6.77 -7.51
C TYR A 162 -1.85 -5.49 -7.96
N VAL A 163 -2.55 -4.36 -7.80
CA VAL A 163 -1.94 -3.04 -7.99
C VAL A 163 -0.82 -2.85 -6.99
N HIS A 164 0.37 -2.55 -7.47
CA HIS A 164 1.57 -2.37 -6.67
C HIS A 164 2.50 -1.33 -7.31
N PHE A 165 3.54 -0.95 -6.59
CA PHE A 165 4.61 -0.08 -7.06
C PHE A 165 5.95 -0.57 -6.50
N HIS A 166 7.04 -0.02 -7.05
CA HIS A 166 8.39 -0.31 -6.59
C HIS A 166 9.11 0.97 -6.17
N GLU A 167 9.82 0.90 -5.05
CA GLU A 167 10.69 1.96 -4.55
C GLU A 167 12.09 1.78 -5.15
N VAL A 168 12.22 2.09 -6.43
CA VAL A 168 13.46 1.96 -7.22
C VAL A 168 13.69 3.24 -8.01
N LEU A 169 14.95 3.55 -8.37
CA LEU A 169 15.27 4.73 -9.18
C LEU A 169 14.58 4.69 -10.55
N PHE A 170 14.54 3.51 -11.16
CA PHE A 170 13.80 3.20 -12.36
C PHE A 170 13.56 1.70 -12.43
N GLN A 171 12.59 1.30 -13.23
CA GLN A 171 12.41 -0.10 -13.61
C GLN A 171 12.27 -0.21 -15.10
N LEU A 172 12.99 -1.16 -15.69
CA LEU A 172 12.84 -1.55 -17.09
C LEU A 172 12.21 -2.93 -17.14
N ILE A 173 11.13 -3.07 -17.89
CA ILE A 173 10.52 -4.36 -18.22
C ILE A 173 10.72 -4.59 -19.70
N PHE A 174 11.35 -5.72 -20.05
CA PHE A 174 11.56 -6.18 -21.42
C PHE A 174 10.81 -7.50 -21.62
N CYS A 175 9.89 -7.52 -22.58
CA CYS A 175 9.18 -8.73 -22.94
C CYS A 175 10.08 -9.62 -23.83
N ARG A 176 10.58 -10.74 -23.27
CA ARG A 176 11.50 -11.65 -23.97
C ARG A 176 10.76 -12.55 -24.97
N SER A 177 9.57 -13.02 -24.63
CA SER A 177 8.77 -13.93 -25.44
C SER A 177 7.28 -13.82 -25.08
N GLY A 178 6.41 -14.20 -26.01
CA GLY A 178 4.96 -14.07 -25.83
C GLY A 178 4.52 -12.63 -25.79
N TRP A 179 3.56 -12.34 -24.94
CA TRP A 179 3.06 -10.99 -24.72
C TRP A 179 2.51 -10.84 -23.29
N VAL A 180 2.43 -9.60 -22.83
CA VAL A 180 1.84 -9.26 -21.54
C VAL A 180 1.02 -7.98 -21.66
N ARG A 181 -0.20 -7.98 -21.11
CA ARG A 181 -1.06 -6.80 -21.00
C ARG A 181 -0.89 -6.17 -19.65
N VAL A 182 -0.53 -4.90 -19.63
CA VAL A 182 -0.25 -4.13 -18.42
C VAL A 182 -1.07 -2.86 -18.35
N VAL A 183 -1.28 -2.36 -17.14
CA VAL A 183 -1.91 -1.06 -16.88
C VAL A 183 -1.08 -0.28 -15.89
N TYR A 184 -0.95 1.01 -16.13
CA TYR A 184 -0.21 1.98 -15.32
C TYR A 184 -1.11 3.13 -14.90
N GLU A 185 -0.89 3.62 -13.68
CA GLU A 185 -1.58 4.79 -13.12
C GLU A 185 -1.42 6.00 -14.03
N ASP A 186 -2.55 6.65 -14.38
CA ASP A 186 -2.61 7.87 -15.19
C ASP A 186 -1.93 7.82 -16.57
N GLN A 187 -1.70 6.60 -17.11
CA GLN A 187 -1.11 6.40 -18.44
C GLN A 187 -2.12 5.95 -19.51
N GLY A 188 -3.41 6.14 -19.25
CA GLY A 188 -4.47 5.78 -20.20
C GLY A 188 -4.87 4.31 -20.14
N GLU A 189 -5.34 3.79 -21.27
CA GLU A 189 -5.85 2.43 -21.36
C GLU A 189 -4.73 1.38 -21.24
N PRO A 190 -5.06 0.17 -20.78
CA PRO A 190 -4.11 -0.94 -20.76
C PRO A 190 -3.51 -1.22 -22.14
N PHE A 191 -2.23 -1.50 -22.19
CA PHE A 191 -1.53 -1.82 -23.44
C PHE A 191 -0.79 -3.15 -23.37
N ILE A 192 -0.42 -3.69 -24.52
CA ILE A 192 0.27 -4.97 -24.67
C ILE A 192 1.73 -4.72 -24.98
N LEU A 193 2.62 -5.42 -24.28
CA LEU A 193 4.02 -5.57 -24.63
C LEU A 193 4.18 -6.92 -25.32
N HIS A 194 4.60 -6.92 -26.57
CA HIS A 194 4.98 -8.13 -27.31
C HIS A 194 6.46 -8.45 -27.15
N ALA A 195 6.87 -9.65 -27.53
CA ALA A 195 8.26 -10.03 -27.57
C ALA A 195 9.10 -8.99 -28.34
N GLY A 196 10.14 -8.47 -27.69
CA GLY A 196 10.99 -7.38 -28.18
C GLY A 196 10.62 -6.00 -27.67
N ASP A 197 9.43 -5.81 -27.12
CA ASP A 197 9.03 -4.51 -26.56
C ASP A 197 9.59 -4.32 -25.14
N CYS A 198 9.77 -3.05 -24.78
CA CYS A 198 10.13 -2.68 -23.42
C CYS A 198 9.36 -1.45 -22.94
N VAL A 199 9.25 -1.32 -21.64
CA VAL A 199 8.77 -0.14 -20.95
C VAL A 199 9.74 0.24 -19.85
N ILE A 200 10.06 1.53 -19.76
CA ILE A 200 10.70 2.12 -18.58
C ILE A 200 9.63 2.84 -17.79
N GLN A 201 9.58 2.57 -16.52
CA GLN A 201 8.62 3.19 -15.61
C GLN A 201 9.33 4.04 -14.55
N PRO A 202 8.75 5.20 -14.19
CA PRO A 202 9.30 6.03 -13.13
C PRO A 202 9.13 5.36 -11.75
N PRO A 203 9.85 5.84 -10.73
CA PRO A 203 9.67 5.39 -9.36
C PRO A 203 8.22 5.47 -8.91
N THR A 204 7.79 4.51 -8.12
CA THR A 204 6.51 4.49 -7.40
C THR A 204 5.24 4.55 -8.24
N ILE A 205 5.32 4.50 -9.57
CA ILE A 205 4.13 4.41 -10.42
C ILE A 205 3.37 3.11 -10.15
N ARG A 206 2.08 3.21 -9.86
CA ARG A 206 1.25 2.04 -9.62
C ARG A 206 0.95 1.33 -10.92
N HIS A 207 1.07 0.02 -10.89
CA HIS A 207 0.82 -0.80 -12.07
C HIS A 207 0.43 -2.23 -11.68
N ARG A 208 -0.04 -2.98 -12.66
CA ARG A 208 -0.24 -4.43 -12.56
C ARG A 208 -0.26 -5.09 -13.93
N VAL A 209 0.00 -6.39 -13.94
CA VAL A 209 -0.23 -7.26 -15.09
C VAL A 209 -1.70 -7.71 -15.08
N LEU A 210 -2.34 -7.65 -16.23
CA LEU A 210 -3.74 -8.06 -16.40
C LEU A 210 -3.85 -9.44 -17.04
N GLU A 211 -3.00 -9.72 -18.04
CA GLU A 211 -3.12 -10.90 -18.89
C GLU A 211 -1.78 -11.19 -19.57
N SER A 212 -1.58 -12.43 -19.97
CA SER A 212 -0.39 -12.89 -20.71
C SER A 212 -0.72 -14.01 -21.70
N GLY A 213 0.20 -14.22 -22.68
CA GLY A 213 0.10 -15.33 -23.62
C GLY A 213 1.34 -15.53 -24.49
#